data_1f9f0276229a87ab23d2c60463700e37
#
_entry.id   1f9f0276229a87ab23d2c60463700e37
#
_cell.length_a   1.000
_cell.length_b   1.000
_cell.length_c   1.000
_cell.angle_alpha   90.00
_cell.angle_beta   90.00
_cell.angle_gamma   90.00
#
_symmetry.space_group_name_H-M   'P 1'
#
loop_
_entity.id
_entity.type
_entity.pdbx_description
1 polymer ?
#
loop_
_entity_poly.entity_id
_entity_poly.type
_entity_poly.pdbx_seq_one_letter_code
_entity_poly.pdbx_strand_id
1 'polypeptide(L)'
;KPLTLGMMPTLEGLPFYIARSEGIYDSLGLDLTILPFNSANDRDAVFQTGQMDGMVTDYPSAITLQAIHHTELGFIFKNDGYLCFIVSKESRINQPEQLIEKNIAVSRNTVVEYATDQLLNKAGIKYAETNKPEISQLPLRLQMLQYNQIDASFLPDPAASIAMNSKNKSLISTQELGIEFIATAFSRKALQ
;
A
#
# COMPACT_ATOMS: atom_id res chain seq x y z
N LYS A 1 -13.20 -17.13 19.59
CA LYS A 1 -11.79 -16.72 19.70
C LYS A 1 -11.66 -15.31 19.15
N PRO A 2 -11.02 -14.37 19.88
CA PRO A 2 -10.74 -13.06 19.30
C PRO A 2 -9.89 -13.19 18.03
N LEU A 3 -10.20 -12.40 17.01
CA LEU A 3 -9.45 -12.30 15.77
C LEU A 3 -8.69 -11.00 15.73
N THR A 4 -7.53 -11.00 15.12
CA THR A 4 -6.71 -9.80 14.90
C THR A 4 -6.51 -9.57 13.41
N LEU A 5 -6.80 -8.33 12.95
CA LEU A 5 -6.68 -7.92 11.56
C LEU A 5 -5.76 -6.71 11.42
N GLY A 6 -4.64 -6.88 10.75
CA GLY A 6 -3.70 -5.80 10.48
C GLY A 6 -4.04 -5.03 9.22
N MET A 7 -3.91 -3.70 9.26
CA MET A 7 -4.11 -2.88 8.07
C MET A 7 -3.37 -1.55 8.14
N MET A 8 -3.14 -0.96 6.98
CA MET A 8 -2.65 0.41 6.86
C MET A 8 -3.80 1.40 7.09
N PRO A 9 -3.54 2.67 7.50
CA PRO A 9 -4.55 3.71 7.64
C PRO A 9 -4.96 4.27 6.27
N THR A 10 -5.60 3.45 5.47
CA THR A 10 -6.00 3.71 4.09
C THR A 10 -7.50 3.47 3.90
N LEU A 11 -8.08 3.97 2.81
CA LEU A 11 -9.52 3.84 2.56
C LEU A 11 -9.98 2.39 2.38
N GLU A 12 -9.08 1.51 1.95
CA GLU A 12 -9.37 0.07 1.79
C GLU A 12 -9.73 -0.61 3.12
N GLY A 13 -9.26 -0.06 4.24
CA GLY A 13 -9.59 -0.51 5.58
C GLY A 13 -10.89 0.09 6.15
N LEU A 14 -11.45 1.12 5.51
CA LEU A 14 -12.60 1.86 6.03
C LEU A 14 -13.82 0.99 6.35
N PRO A 15 -14.21 -0.01 5.53
CA PRO A 15 -15.35 -0.87 5.85
C PRO A 15 -15.23 -1.57 7.20
N PHE A 16 -14.01 -1.96 7.60
CA PHE A 16 -13.77 -2.61 8.90
C PHE A 16 -13.98 -1.66 10.07
N TYR A 17 -13.57 -0.40 9.94
CA TYR A 17 -13.79 0.62 10.96
C TYR A 17 -15.28 0.99 11.07
N ILE A 18 -15.98 1.11 9.95
CA ILE A 18 -17.43 1.36 9.92
C ILE A 18 -18.17 0.20 10.60
N ALA A 19 -17.88 -1.04 10.20
CA ALA A 19 -18.51 -2.22 10.81
C ALA A 19 -18.32 -2.26 12.34
N ARG A 20 -17.16 -1.84 12.82
CA ARG A 20 -16.89 -1.71 14.26
C ARG A 20 -17.72 -0.60 14.91
N SER A 21 -17.75 0.60 14.30
CA SER A 21 -18.47 1.75 14.87
C SER A 21 -19.99 1.54 14.89
N GLU A 22 -20.52 0.80 13.94
CA GLU A 22 -21.95 0.45 13.83
C GLU A 22 -22.33 -0.78 14.68
N GLY A 23 -21.41 -1.36 15.44
CA GLY A 23 -21.68 -2.53 16.29
C GLY A 23 -21.99 -3.81 15.52
N ILE A 24 -21.62 -3.88 14.22
CA ILE A 24 -21.89 -5.05 13.36
C ILE A 24 -21.16 -6.29 13.90
N TYR A 25 -19.93 -6.14 14.35
CA TYR A 25 -19.16 -7.26 14.90
C TYR A 25 -19.82 -7.83 16.15
N ASP A 26 -20.29 -6.98 17.06
CA ASP A 26 -20.98 -7.40 18.27
C ASP A 26 -22.28 -8.13 17.93
N SER A 27 -23.06 -7.63 16.96
CA SER A 27 -24.31 -8.26 16.51
C SER A 27 -24.10 -9.65 15.91
N LEU A 28 -22.91 -9.91 15.33
CA LEU A 28 -22.51 -11.19 14.77
C LEU A 28 -21.75 -12.08 15.76
N GLY A 29 -21.53 -11.62 16.99
CA GLY A 29 -20.70 -12.33 17.98
C GLY A 29 -19.24 -12.45 17.58
N LEU A 30 -18.73 -11.53 16.75
CA LEU A 30 -17.37 -11.51 16.26
C LEU A 30 -16.52 -10.54 17.08
N ASP A 31 -15.52 -11.08 17.79
CA ASP A 31 -14.53 -10.29 18.53
C ASP A 31 -13.34 -10.01 17.59
N LEU A 32 -13.33 -8.83 16.97
CA LEU A 32 -12.30 -8.40 16.01
C LEU A 32 -11.51 -7.20 16.52
N THR A 33 -10.20 -7.37 16.68
CA THR A 33 -9.25 -6.29 16.97
C THR A 33 -8.54 -5.86 15.71
N ILE A 34 -8.58 -4.57 15.39
CA ILE A 34 -7.85 -3.96 14.27
C ILE A 34 -6.51 -3.45 14.76
N LEU A 35 -5.43 -3.88 14.11
CA LEU A 35 -4.05 -3.47 14.37
C LEU A 35 -3.57 -2.51 13.27
N PRO A 36 -3.34 -1.22 13.58
CA PRO A 36 -2.87 -0.26 12.59
C PRO A 36 -1.36 -0.38 12.37
N PHE A 37 -0.93 -0.25 11.10
CA PHE A 37 0.47 -0.25 10.69
C PHE A 37 0.76 0.95 9.78
N ASN A 38 1.94 1.54 9.90
CA ASN A 38 2.40 2.63 9.04
C ASN A 38 3.23 2.13 7.84
N SER A 39 3.56 0.85 7.82
CA SER A 39 4.35 0.18 6.80
C SER A 39 3.76 -1.18 6.48
N ALA A 40 3.66 -1.52 5.19
CA ALA A 40 3.26 -2.85 4.76
C ALA A 40 4.27 -3.92 5.24
N ASN A 41 5.57 -3.59 5.21
CA ASN A 41 6.62 -4.51 5.63
C ASN A 41 6.53 -4.83 7.13
N ASP A 42 6.19 -3.84 7.99
CA ASP A 42 5.99 -4.08 9.43
C ASP A 42 4.76 -4.96 9.67
N ARG A 43 3.65 -4.70 8.96
CA ARG A 43 2.45 -5.53 8.99
C ARG A 43 2.78 -6.98 8.61
N ASP A 44 3.49 -7.16 7.52
CA ASP A 44 3.85 -8.48 6.99
C ASP A 44 4.78 -9.25 7.94
N ALA A 45 5.72 -8.54 8.57
CA ALA A 45 6.60 -9.12 9.59
C ALA A 45 5.81 -9.63 10.80
N VAL A 46 4.83 -8.85 11.30
CA VAL A 46 3.96 -9.28 12.41
C VAL A 46 3.08 -10.47 11.99
N PHE A 47 2.56 -10.47 10.75
CA PHE A 47 1.78 -11.59 10.25
C PHE A 47 2.59 -12.90 10.21
N GLN A 48 3.86 -12.84 9.78
CA GLN A 48 4.77 -14.00 9.76
C GLN A 48 5.01 -14.60 11.14
N THR A 49 5.01 -13.80 12.20
CA THR A 49 5.18 -14.31 13.58
C THR A 49 3.96 -15.06 14.11
N GLY A 50 2.83 -15.02 13.39
CA GLY A 50 1.57 -15.60 13.84
C GLY A 50 0.87 -14.80 14.96
N GLN A 51 1.31 -13.58 15.23
CA GLN A 51 0.68 -12.67 16.22
C GLN A 51 -0.57 -11.97 15.66
N MET A 52 -0.88 -12.20 14.40
CA MET A 52 -2.02 -11.61 13.70
C MET A 52 -2.72 -12.69 12.86
N ASP A 53 -4.05 -12.71 12.91
CA ASP A 53 -4.85 -13.73 12.21
C ASP A 53 -5.07 -13.40 10.73
N GLY A 54 -5.23 -12.11 10.41
CA GLY A 54 -5.47 -11.64 9.05
C GLY A 54 -4.91 -10.25 8.78
N MET A 55 -4.97 -9.84 7.54
CA MET A 55 -4.49 -8.53 7.09
C MET A 55 -5.22 -8.04 5.84
N VAL A 56 -5.39 -6.72 5.73
CA VAL A 56 -5.66 -6.06 4.45
C VAL A 56 -4.29 -5.85 3.80
N THR A 57 -4.06 -6.48 2.65
CA THR A 57 -2.74 -6.59 2.02
C THR A 57 -2.81 -6.42 0.51
N ASP A 58 -1.66 -6.28 -0.13
CA ASP A 58 -1.54 -6.28 -1.58
C ASP A 58 -1.00 -7.63 -2.10
N TYR A 59 -1.30 -7.94 -3.37
CA TYR A 59 -0.87 -9.21 -3.97
C TYR A 59 0.66 -9.37 -4.02
N PRO A 60 1.49 -8.36 -4.38
CA PRO A 60 2.94 -8.48 -4.30
C PRO A 60 3.46 -8.87 -2.92
N SER A 61 2.97 -8.21 -1.85
CA SER A 61 3.28 -8.56 -0.46
C SER A 61 2.88 -10.01 -0.13
N ALA A 62 1.65 -10.39 -0.48
CA ALA A 62 1.15 -11.74 -0.20
C ALA A 62 1.93 -12.83 -0.96
N ILE A 63 2.30 -12.57 -2.24
CA ILE A 63 3.13 -13.49 -3.02
C ILE A 63 4.52 -13.63 -2.39
N THR A 64 5.12 -12.53 -1.93
CA THR A 64 6.41 -12.56 -1.24
C THR A 64 6.34 -13.38 0.04
N LEU A 65 5.30 -13.21 0.85
CA LEU A 65 5.07 -13.98 2.06
C LEU A 65 4.94 -15.49 1.77
N GLN A 66 4.22 -15.85 0.72
CA GLN A 66 4.03 -17.26 0.34
C GLN A 66 5.29 -17.87 -0.30
N ALA A 67 5.88 -17.18 -1.27
CA ALA A 67 6.97 -17.73 -2.08
C ALA A 67 8.32 -17.75 -1.36
N ILE A 68 8.61 -16.72 -0.57
CA ILE A 68 9.91 -16.55 0.09
C ILE A 68 9.87 -17.00 1.54
N HIS A 69 8.81 -16.64 2.26
CA HIS A 69 8.68 -16.89 3.69
C HIS A 69 7.83 -18.13 4.02
N HIS A 70 7.30 -18.82 3.00
CA HIS A 70 6.47 -20.01 3.13
C HIS A 70 5.26 -19.82 4.08
N THR A 71 4.76 -18.58 4.17
CA THR A 71 3.64 -18.24 5.03
C THR A 71 2.32 -18.67 4.37
N GLU A 72 1.61 -19.59 5.02
CA GLU A 72 0.31 -20.05 4.50
C GLU A 72 -0.78 -19.02 4.78
N LEU A 73 -1.38 -18.50 3.73
CA LEU A 73 -2.51 -17.57 3.78
C LEU A 73 -3.55 -17.89 2.73
N GLY A 74 -4.79 -17.46 2.98
CA GLY A 74 -5.90 -17.55 2.03
C GLY A 74 -6.57 -16.19 1.88
N PHE A 75 -6.88 -15.80 0.65
CA PHE A 75 -7.66 -14.60 0.37
C PHE A 75 -9.15 -14.88 0.64
N ILE A 76 -9.80 -13.94 1.34
CA ILE A 76 -11.23 -14.00 1.65
C ILE A 76 -12.03 -13.23 0.62
N PHE A 77 -11.61 -12.02 0.33
CA PHE A 77 -12.23 -11.16 -0.68
C PHE A 77 -11.23 -10.13 -1.21
N LYS A 78 -11.53 -9.63 -2.40
CA LYS A 78 -10.84 -8.50 -3.01
C LYS A 78 -11.41 -7.20 -2.41
N ASN A 79 -10.52 -6.29 -2.04
CA ASN A 79 -10.91 -4.93 -1.63
C ASN A 79 -10.83 -4.01 -2.84
N ASP A 80 -11.68 -2.98 -2.85
CA ASP A 80 -11.53 -1.87 -3.76
C ASP A 80 -10.51 -0.88 -3.21
N GLY A 81 -9.63 -0.38 -4.08
CA GLY A 81 -8.62 0.58 -3.71
C GLY A 81 -7.71 0.93 -4.89
N TYR A 82 -7.08 2.08 -4.81
CA TYR A 82 -6.09 2.53 -5.80
C TYR A 82 -5.02 3.39 -5.14
N LEU A 83 -3.90 3.51 -5.83
CA LEU A 83 -2.82 4.43 -5.46
C LEU A 83 -2.72 5.52 -6.53
N CYS A 84 -2.43 6.74 -6.10
CA CYS A 84 -2.08 7.85 -6.97
C CYS A 84 -0.57 8.02 -7.02
N PHE A 85 0.00 8.12 -8.21
CA PHE A 85 1.39 8.51 -8.39
C PHE A 85 1.50 10.02 -8.24
N ILE A 86 1.94 10.43 -7.06
CA ILE A 86 2.06 11.84 -6.70
C ILE A 86 3.47 12.33 -7.01
N VAL A 87 3.55 13.44 -7.73
CA VAL A 87 4.81 14.13 -8.02
C VAL A 87 4.91 15.41 -7.18
N SER A 88 6.10 15.69 -6.68
CA SER A 88 6.33 16.88 -5.87
C SER A 88 6.16 18.14 -6.73
N LYS A 89 5.63 19.19 -6.12
CA LYS A 89 5.36 20.48 -6.79
C LYS A 89 6.61 21.09 -7.43
N GLU A 90 7.79 20.85 -6.86
CA GLU A 90 9.05 21.40 -7.35
C GLU A 90 9.70 20.52 -8.42
N SER A 91 9.30 19.26 -8.56
CA SER A 91 9.89 18.33 -9.53
C SER A 91 9.62 18.71 -10.99
N ARG A 92 8.56 19.52 -11.23
CA ARG A 92 8.08 19.94 -12.57
C ARG A 92 7.77 18.80 -13.52
N ILE A 93 7.51 17.60 -12.99
CA ILE A 93 7.13 16.43 -13.75
C ILE A 93 5.66 16.57 -14.17
N ASN A 94 5.38 16.44 -15.45
CA ASN A 94 4.04 16.52 -16.03
C ASN A 94 3.67 15.29 -16.87
N GLN A 95 4.65 14.43 -17.17
CA GLN A 95 4.47 13.20 -17.94
C GLN A 95 5.51 12.15 -17.50
N PRO A 96 5.21 10.84 -17.64
CA PRO A 96 6.07 9.77 -17.12
C PRO A 96 7.48 9.77 -17.65
N GLU A 97 7.72 10.19 -18.91
CA GLU A 97 9.02 10.22 -19.56
C GLU A 97 10.02 11.16 -18.84
N GLN A 98 9.53 12.08 -18.02
CA GLN A 98 10.35 13.01 -17.22
C GLN A 98 10.84 12.40 -15.90
N LEU A 99 10.60 11.11 -15.66
CA LEU A 99 11.03 10.41 -14.44
C LEU A 99 12.49 9.95 -14.48
N ILE A 100 13.19 10.11 -15.60
CA ILE A 100 14.64 9.83 -15.73
C ILE A 100 15.40 10.68 -14.71
N GLU A 101 16.36 10.05 -14.01
CA GLU A 101 17.18 10.64 -12.94
C GLU A 101 16.41 11.17 -11.71
N LYS A 102 15.14 10.81 -11.57
CA LYS A 102 14.31 11.22 -10.43
C LYS A 102 14.39 10.25 -9.26
N ASN A 103 14.19 10.79 -8.05
CA ASN A 103 14.08 10.02 -6.82
C ASN A 103 12.62 9.61 -6.60
N ILE A 104 12.30 8.37 -6.91
CA ILE A 104 10.95 7.81 -6.77
C ILE A 104 10.93 6.88 -5.56
N ALA A 105 10.34 7.33 -4.45
CA ALA A 105 10.31 6.52 -3.24
C ALA A 105 9.39 5.31 -3.39
N VAL A 106 9.88 4.15 -2.97
CA VAL A 106 9.14 2.89 -3.00
C VAL A 106 9.11 2.22 -1.63
N SER A 107 8.19 1.29 -1.45
CA SER A 107 8.22 0.27 -0.41
C SER A 107 8.45 -1.07 -1.12
N ARG A 108 9.60 -1.68 -0.89
CA ARG A 108 10.00 -2.89 -1.61
C ARG A 108 9.09 -4.07 -1.32
N ASN A 109 8.95 -4.95 -2.32
CA ASN A 109 8.11 -6.14 -2.26
C ASN A 109 6.61 -5.85 -2.04
N THR A 110 6.16 -4.62 -2.33
CA THR A 110 4.76 -4.21 -2.23
C THR A 110 4.25 -3.70 -3.57
N VAL A 111 2.94 -3.43 -3.64
CA VAL A 111 2.33 -2.79 -4.80
C VAL A 111 2.97 -1.45 -5.17
N VAL A 112 3.54 -0.72 -4.21
CA VAL A 112 4.19 0.59 -4.48
C VAL A 112 5.38 0.42 -5.42
N GLU A 113 6.24 -0.58 -5.16
CA GLU A 113 7.35 -0.89 -6.07
C GLU A 113 6.85 -1.45 -7.39
N TYR A 114 5.94 -2.42 -7.36
CA TYR A 114 5.38 -3.04 -8.56
C TYR A 114 4.74 -2.00 -9.50
N ALA A 115 3.87 -1.13 -8.97
CA ALA A 115 3.23 -0.09 -9.77
C ALA A 115 4.22 0.93 -10.33
N THR A 116 5.27 1.27 -9.56
CA THR A 116 6.36 2.13 -10.03
C THR A 116 7.08 1.48 -11.21
N ASP A 117 7.41 0.20 -11.13
CA ASP A 117 8.09 -0.51 -12.21
C ASP A 117 7.21 -0.63 -13.45
N GLN A 118 5.90 -0.87 -13.29
CA GLN A 118 4.96 -0.89 -14.42
C GLN A 118 4.85 0.48 -15.10
N LEU A 119 4.82 1.57 -14.32
CA LEU A 119 4.80 2.93 -14.85
C LEU A 119 6.08 3.24 -15.66
N LEU A 120 7.25 2.93 -15.09
CA LEU A 120 8.54 3.15 -15.74
C LEU A 120 8.67 2.31 -17.02
N ASN A 121 8.28 1.04 -16.98
CA ASN A 121 8.27 0.16 -18.16
C ASN A 121 7.36 0.72 -19.28
N LYS A 122 6.17 1.20 -18.92
CA LYS A 122 5.22 1.79 -19.87
C LYS A 122 5.77 3.08 -20.49
N ALA A 123 6.57 3.85 -19.74
CA ALA A 123 7.27 5.05 -20.22
C ALA A 123 8.57 4.74 -20.99
N GLY A 124 8.96 3.47 -21.11
CA GLY A 124 10.21 3.06 -21.78
C GLY A 124 11.48 3.36 -20.98
N ILE A 125 11.35 3.61 -19.67
CA ILE A 125 12.46 3.96 -18.78
C ILE A 125 13.03 2.69 -18.16
N LYS A 126 14.36 2.51 -18.24
CA LYS A 126 15.05 1.37 -17.65
C LYS A 126 15.27 1.58 -16.15
N TYR A 127 15.36 0.48 -15.42
CA TYR A 127 15.59 0.48 -13.97
C TYR A 127 16.80 1.35 -13.53
N ALA A 128 17.89 1.32 -14.30
CA ALA A 128 19.11 2.06 -13.99
C ALA A 128 19.02 3.58 -14.26
N GLU A 129 17.93 4.03 -14.88
CA GLU A 129 17.75 5.43 -15.27
C GLU A 129 16.98 6.25 -14.23
N THR A 130 16.58 5.61 -13.12
CA THR A 130 15.90 6.27 -11.99
C THR A 130 16.48 5.83 -10.66
N ASN A 131 16.34 6.65 -9.63
CA ASN A 131 16.67 6.30 -8.26
C ASN A 131 15.40 5.88 -7.52
N LYS A 132 15.41 4.68 -6.93
CA LYS A 132 14.29 4.15 -6.14
C LYS A 132 14.69 4.00 -4.67
N PRO A 133 14.76 5.10 -3.88
CA PRO A 133 15.03 5.01 -2.46
C PRO A 133 13.92 4.24 -1.76
N GLU A 134 14.31 3.30 -0.88
CA GLU A 134 13.36 2.58 -0.08
C GLU A 134 12.92 3.40 1.13
N ILE A 135 11.62 3.68 1.19
CA ILE A 135 10.97 4.38 2.31
C ILE A 135 9.66 3.63 2.60
N SER A 136 9.73 2.62 3.46
CA SER A 136 8.60 1.73 3.74
C SER A 136 7.47 2.42 4.52
N GLN A 137 7.80 3.39 5.37
CA GLN A 137 6.83 4.12 6.21
C GLN A 137 6.00 5.11 5.38
N LEU A 138 4.68 4.88 5.25
CA LEU A 138 3.78 5.75 4.50
C LEU A 138 3.78 7.21 4.98
N PRO A 139 3.72 7.51 6.29
CA PRO A 139 3.80 8.89 6.77
C PRO A 139 5.10 9.59 6.38
N LEU A 140 6.22 8.87 6.39
CA LEU A 140 7.52 9.42 6.01
C LEU A 140 7.58 9.70 4.51
N ARG A 141 7.07 8.80 3.65
CA ARG A 141 6.99 9.07 2.20
C ARG A 141 6.17 10.31 1.90
N LEU A 142 5.01 10.46 2.55
CA LEU A 142 4.17 11.65 2.42
C LEU A 142 4.92 12.91 2.82
N GLN A 143 5.58 12.89 3.98
CA GLN A 143 6.35 14.01 4.49
C GLN A 143 7.49 14.40 3.55
N MET A 144 8.29 13.43 3.10
CA MET A 144 9.41 13.68 2.19
C MET A 144 8.95 14.26 0.85
N LEU A 145 7.79 13.81 0.34
CA LEU A 145 7.19 14.39 -0.85
C LEU A 145 6.77 15.84 -0.63
N GLN A 146 6.12 16.16 0.49
CA GLN A 146 5.68 17.51 0.84
C GLN A 146 6.84 18.49 0.99
N TYR A 147 7.98 18.02 1.51
CA TYR A 147 9.21 18.81 1.67
C TYR A 147 10.16 18.74 0.46
N ASN A 148 9.72 18.15 -0.66
CA ASN A 148 10.48 18.02 -1.91
C ASN A 148 11.83 17.26 -1.73
N GLN A 149 11.88 16.33 -0.78
CA GLN A 149 13.04 15.45 -0.54
C GLN A 149 13.05 14.23 -1.44
N ILE A 150 11.91 13.92 -2.04
CA ILE A 150 11.72 12.96 -3.13
C ILE A 150 10.93 13.63 -4.24
N ASP A 151 11.11 13.15 -5.48
CA ASP A 151 10.40 13.70 -6.63
C ASP A 151 9.00 13.11 -6.79
N ALA A 152 8.83 11.82 -6.46
CA ALA A 152 7.54 11.13 -6.62
C ALA A 152 7.40 9.88 -5.73
N SER A 153 6.16 9.44 -5.53
CA SER A 153 5.82 8.13 -4.96
C SER A 153 4.36 7.78 -5.24
N PHE A 154 4.02 6.49 -5.31
CA PHE A 154 2.64 6.04 -5.18
C PHE A 154 2.16 6.17 -3.73
N LEU A 155 1.01 6.80 -3.54
CA LEU A 155 0.37 6.99 -2.24
C LEU A 155 -1.10 6.54 -2.31
N PRO A 156 -1.60 5.83 -1.28
CA PRO A 156 -3.02 5.58 -1.11
C PRO A 156 -3.73 6.80 -0.52
N ASP A 157 -5.06 6.86 -0.61
CA ASP A 157 -5.83 7.81 0.20
C ASP A 157 -5.92 7.35 1.67
N PRO A 158 -5.92 8.31 2.62
CA PRO A 158 -5.99 9.78 2.46
C PRO A 158 -4.65 10.47 2.19
N ALA A 159 -3.51 9.76 2.19
CA ALA A 159 -2.18 10.37 2.02
C ALA A 159 -2.03 11.07 0.66
N ALA A 160 -2.60 10.51 -0.42
CA ALA A 160 -2.59 11.12 -1.74
C ALA A 160 -3.34 12.47 -1.74
N SER A 161 -4.55 12.51 -1.16
CA SER A 161 -5.35 13.74 -1.03
C SER A 161 -4.63 14.79 -0.18
N ILE A 162 -3.99 14.41 0.92
CA ILE A 162 -3.20 15.31 1.76
C ILE A 162 -2.03 15.91 0.96
N ALA A 163 -1.33 15.08 0.18
CA ALA A 163 -0.25 15.54 -0.68
C ALA A 163 -0.75 16.54 -1.73
N MET A 164 -1.87 16.26 -2.39
CA MET A 164 -2.46 17.16 -3.39
C MET A 164 -2.92 18.49 -2.78
N ASN A 165 -3.49 18.48 -1.58
CA ASN A 165 -3.84 19.70 -0.85
C ASN A 165 -2.61 20.57 -0.53
N SER A 166 -1.42 19.98 -0.46
CA SER A 166 -0.13 20.65 -0.30
C SER A 166 0.49 21.07 -1.64
N LYS A 167 -0.31 21.17 -2.71
CA LYS A 167 0.06 21.57 -4.08
C LYS A 167 0.95 20.57 -4.83
N ASN A 168 1.11 19.34 -4.35
CA ASN A 168 1.67 18.27 -5.15
C ASN A 168 0.63 17.80 -6.18
N LYS A 169 1.07 17.10 -7.22
CA LYS A 169 0.21 16.77 -8.36
C LYS A 169 0.09 15.25 -8.52
N SER A 170 -1.11 14.76 -8.75
CA SER A 170 -1.31 13.39 -9.24
C SER A 170 -1.01 13.32 -10.72
N LEU A 171 -0.13 12.42 -11.12
CA LEU A 171 0.24 12.21 -12.52
C LEU A 171 -0.60 11.10 -13.16
N ILE A 172 -0.75 9.98 -12.46
CA ILE A 172 -1.48 8.79 -12.90
C ILE A 172 -1.89 7.95 -11.67
N SER A 173 -2.86 7.09 -11.83
CA SER A 173 -3.28 6.13 -10.80
C SER A 173 -3.01 4.68 -11.19
N THR A 174 -3.04 3.77 -10.22
CA THR A 174 -3.00 2.33 -10.49
C THR A 174 -4.21 1.86 -11.29
N GLN A 175 -5.36 2.50 -11.17
CA GLN A 175 -6.55 2.21 -11.98
C GLN A 175 -6.29 2.50 -13.48
N GLU A 176 -5.68 3.65 -13.79
CA GLU A 176 -5.30 4.01 -15.17
C GLU A 176 -4.20 3.11 -15.74
N LEU A 177 -3.40 2.50 -14.86
CA LEU A 177 -2.42 1.47 -15.24
C LEU A 177 -3.03 0.08 -15.40
N GLY A 178 -4.30 -0.11 -15.03
CA GLY A 178 -4.97 -1.41 -15.04
C GLY A 178 -4.48 -2.36 -13.92
N ILE A 179 -3.98 -1.81 -12.81
CA ILE A 179 -3.44 -2.57 -11.69
C ILE A 179 -4.49 -2.68 -10.59
N GLU A 180 -4.99 -3.89 -10.37
CA GLU A 180 -5.76 -4.29 -9.21
C GLU A 180 -4.84 -5.03 -8.25
N PHE A 181 -4.85 -4.70 -6.95
CA PHE A 181 -3.76 -5.19 -6.10
C PHE A 181 -4.14 -5.53 -4.67
N ILE A 182 -5.33 -5.17 -4.19
CA ILE A 182 -5.63 -5.23 -2.77
C ILE A 182 -6.66 -6.30 -2.41
N ALA A 183 -6.42 -7.00 -1.33
CA ALA A 183 -7.29 -8.02 -0.81
C ALA A 183 -7.19 -8.16 0.71
N THR A 184 -8.18 -8.79 1.32
CA THR A 184 -8.12 -9.24 2.70
C THR A 184 -7.75 -10.71 2.73
N ALA A 185 -6.68 -11.03 3.46
CA ALA A 185 -6.16 -12.37 3.62
C ALA A 185 -6.09 -12.77 5.10
N PHE A 186 -6.27 -14.06 5.35
CA PHE A 186 -6.12 -14.64 6.69
C PHE A 186 -5.13 -15.80 6.66
N SER A 187 -4.51 -16.06 7.80
CA SER A 187 -3.67 -17.24 7.98
C SER A 187 -4.51 -18.51 7.82
N ARG A 188 -3.88 -19.59 7.32
CA ARG A 188 -4.55 -20.89 7.19
C ARG A 188 -5.15 -21.34 8.52
N LYS A 189 -4.46 -21.08 9.62
CA LYS A 189 -4.91 -21.41 10.97
C LYS A 189 -6.17 -20.64 11.40
N ALA A 190 -6.34 -19.42 10.96
CA ALA A 190 -7.52 -18.61 11.29
C ALA A 190 -8.75 -19.01 10.45
N LEU A 191 -8.53 -19.69 9.31
CA LEU A 191 -9.57 -20.16 8.40
C LEU A 191 -10.12 -21.57 8.76
N GLN A 192 -9.56 -22.25 9.73
CA GLN A 192 -9.98 -23.53 10.27
C GLN A 192 -10.85 -23.38 11.52
#